data_4dfdfc0d4cc7b2160ce060c104a9d197
#
_entry.id   4dfdfc0d4cc7b2160ce060c104a9d197
#
_cell.length_a   1.000
_cell.length_b   1.000
_cell.length_c   1.000
_cell.angle_alpha   90.00
_cell.angle_beta   90.00
_cell.angle_gamma   90.00
#
_symmetry.space_group_name_H-M   'P 1'
#
loop_
_entity.id
_entity.type
_entity.pdbx_description
1 polymer ?
#
loop_
_entity_poly.entity_id
_entity_poly.type
_entity_poly.pdbx_seq_one_letter_code
_entity_poly.pdbx_strand_id
1 'polypeptide(L)'
;EDSMILSGVIETATGLTAREYGERELFSKIGMITDWWSDKAGHTMTYCCIDSTSRDFARFGLLYARDGKWQDGLNERLDQIISKTWVDESTKLAEGLDNYGLHWWVFPSSGFIGALGLHSNDIWVHKSLDLVIVRNSEYTRYGTESIRTGANIQSTKAPDSWNNTEFLTLIADSIKE
;
A
#
# COMPACT_ATOMS: atom_id res chain seq x y z
N GLU A 1 4.82 0.72 -16.20
CA GLU A 1 3.82 0.78 -17.30
C GLU A 1 2.83 -0.37 -17.23
N ASP A 2 3.25 -1.59 -16.88
CA ASP A 2 2.41 -2.80 -16.87
C ASP A 2 1.23 -2.68 -15.89
N SER A 3 1.43 -2.07 -14.74
CA SER A 3 0.35 -1.87 -13.77
C SER A 3 -0.78 -0.96 -14.28
N MET A 4 -0.54 -0.08 -15.26
CA MET A 4 -1.59 0.75 -15.86
C MET A 4 -2.59 -0.08 -16.68
N ILE A 5 -2.16 -1.23 -17.22
CA ILE A 5 -3.03 -2.16 -17.95
C ILE A 5 -4.18 -2.65 -17.05
N LEU A 6 -3.94 -2.77 -15.74
CA LEU A 6 -4.96 -3.20 -14.78
C LEU A 6 -6.19 -2.26 -14.76
N SER A 7 -6.01 -0.97 -15.05
CA SER A 7 -7.14 -0.05 -15.18
C SER A 7 -8.11 -0.51 -16.27
N GLY A 8 -7.59 -0.80 -17.46
CA GLY A 8 -8.42 -1.29 -18.59
C GLY A 8 -8.99 -2.69 -18.33
N VAL A 9 -8.26 -3.57 -17.65
CA VAL A 9 -8.76 -4.91 -17.28
C VAL A 9 -9.96 -4.80 -16.34
N ILE A 10 -9.85 -3.98 -15.28
CA ILE A 10 -10.94 -3.78 -14.32
C ILE A 10 -12.15 -3.16 -15.03
N GLU A 11 -11.94 -2.12 -15.82
CA GLU A 11 -13.00 -1.43 -16.52
C GLU A 11 -13.74 -2.36 -17.50
N THR A 12 -13.00 -3.17 -18.26
CA THR A 12 -13.59 -4.16 -19.18
C THR A 12 -14.37 -5.25 -18.43
N ALA A 13 -13.85 -5.72 -17.30
CA ALA A 13 -14.45 -6.81 -16.55
C ALA A 13 -15.68 -6.39 -15.72
N THR A 14 -15.73 -5.14 -15.26
CA THR A 14 -16.70 -4.67 -14.27
C THR A 14 -17.65 -3.58 -14.77
N GLY A 15 -17.28 -2.90 -15.86
CA GLY A 15 -17.98 -1.71 -16.36
C GLY A 15 -17.75 -0.45 -15.50
N LEU A 16 -16.81 -0.51 -14.53
CA LEU A 16 -16.45 0.60 -13.64
C LEU A 16 -14.98 0.94 -13.80
N THR A 17 -14.64 2.21 -13.63
CA THR A 17 -13.24 2.58 -13.47
C THR A 17 -12.61 1.88 -12.26
N ALA A 18 -11.30 1.70 -12.25
CA ALA A 18 -10.64 1.07 -11.10
C ALA A 18 -10.86 1.86 -9.79
N ARG A 19 -10.99 3.19 -9.87
CA ARG A 19 -11.35 4.05 -8.75
C ARG A 19 -12.74 3.72 -8.22
N GLU A 20 -13.77 3.68 -9.06
CA GLU A 20 -15.15 3.37 -8.66
C GLU A 20 -15.26 1.96 -8.12
N TYR A 21 -14.60 1.00 -8.75
CA TYR A 21 -14.57 -0.38 -8.30
C TYR A 21 -13.87 -0.51 -6.93
N GLY A 22 -12.71 0.13 -6.77
CA GLY A 22 -11.97 0.16 -5.52
C GLY A 22 -12.75 0.80 -4.38
N GLU A 23 -13.44 1.92 -4.65
CA GLU A 23 -14.31 2.57 -3.67
C GLU A 23 -15.45 1.66 -3.24
N ARG A 24 -16.14 1.03 -4.18
CA ARG A 24 -17.29 0.17 -3.90
C ARG A 24 -16.92 -1.13 -3.19
N GLU A 25 -15.84 -1.79 -3.65
CA GLU A 25 -15.54 -3.16 -3.21
C GLU A 25 -14.48 -3.25 -2.10
N LEU A 26 -13.75 -2.16 -1.85
CA LEU A 26 -12.65 -2.18 -0.90
C LEU A 26 -12.70 -0.99 0.07
N PHE A 27 -12.52 0.23 -0.43
CA PHE A 27 -12.21 1.38 0.43
C PHE A 27 -13.35 1.72 1.36
N SER A 28 -14.59 1.81 0.86
CA SER A 28 -15.77 2.06 1.68
C SER A 28 -15.99 0.97 2.75
N LYS A 29 -15.66 -0.29 2.43
CA LYS A 29 -15.85 -1.42 3.35
C LYS A 29 -14.89 -1.41 4.55
N ILE A 30 -13.72 -0.78 4.40
CA ILE A 30 -12.75 -0.62 5.48
C ILE A 30 -12.73 0.80 6.07
N GLY A 31 -13.67 1.66 5.65
CA GLY A 31 -13.77 3.05 6.08
C GLY A 31 -12.56 3.91 5.66
N MET A 32 -11.90 3.56 4.55
CA MET A 32 -10.78 4.30 3.98
C MET A 32 -11.29 5.34 3.00
N ILE A 33 -10.89 6.60 3.17
CA ILE A 33 -11.21 7.69 2.25
C ILE A 33 -10.02 7.90 1.32
N THR A 34 -10.28 7.88 0.02
CA THR A 34 -9.23 8.01 -1.00
C THR A 34 -9.58 9.03 -2.06
N ASP A 35 -8.56 9.65 -2.65
CA ASP A 35 -8.66 10.30 -3.95
C ASP A 35 -7.65 9.62 -4.89
N TRP A 36 -8.13 8.72 -5.73
CA TRP A 36 -7.30 7.99 -6.68
C TRP A 36 -7.32 8.70 -8.03
N TRP A 37 -6.16 9.13 -8.47
CA TRP A 37 -6.04 9.98 -9.65
C TRP A 37 -6.33 9.24 -10.95
N SER A 38 -6.78 10.01 -11.93
CA SER A 38 -6.94 9.54 -13.30
C SER A 38 -6.01 10.30 -14.24
N ASP A 39 -5.66 9.68 -15.34
CA ASP A 39 -4.95 10.33 -16.43
C ASP A 39 -5.87 11.29 -17.22
N LYS A 40 -5.32 11.96 -18.23
CA LYS A 40 -6.08 12.89 -19.06
C LYS A 40 -7.19 12.24 -19.91
N ALA A 41 -7.13 10.93 -20.11
CA ALA A 41 -8.14 10.16 -20.82
C ALA A 41 -9.25 9.64 -19.89
N GLY A 42 -9.11 9.83 -18.57
CA GLY A 42 -10.06 9.40 -17.56
C GLY A 42 -9.78 8.02 -16.95
N HIS A 43 -8.69 7.34 -17.36
CA HIS A 43 -8.32 6.06 -16.81
C HIS A 43 -7.65 6.22 -15.46
N THR A 44 -8.06 5.42 -14.48
CA THR A 44 -7.45 5.43 -13.14
C THR A 44 -5.99 5.01 -13.21
N MET A 45 -5.11 5.75 -12.54
CA MET A 45 -3.66 5.50 -12.53
C MET A 45 -3.32 4.35 -11.58
N THR A 46 -3.52 3.11 -12.02
CA THR A 46 -3.39 1.90 -11.18
C THR A 46 -1.96 1.55 -10.75
N TYR A 47 -0.98 2.27 -11.24
CA TYR A 47 0.42 2.14 -10.81
C TYR A 47 0.81 3.09 -9.68
N CYS A 48 -0.01 4.09 -9.34
CA CYS A 48 0.29 5.08 -8.32
C CYS A 48 -0.95 5.86 -7.84
N CYS A 49 -0.66 6.89 -7.06
CA CYS A 49 -1.39 8.15 -7.04
C CYS A 49 -2.74 8.05 -6.34
N ILE A 50 -2.74 7.37 -5.19
CA ILE A 50 -3.82 7.43 -4.20
C ILE A 50 -3.43 8.44 -3.14
N ASP A 51 -4.18 9.53 -3.02
CA ASP A 51 -4.10 10.45 -1.90
C ASP A 51 -5.02 9.95 -0.78
N SER A 52 -4.47 9.85 0.43
CA SER A 52 -5.22 9.42 1.61
C SER A 52 -4.49 9.82 2.90
N THR A 53 -5.14 9.65 4.04
CA THR A 53 -4.48 9.88 5.34
C THR A 53 -3.60 8.69 5.75
N SER A 54 -2.59 8.93 6.61
CA SER A 54 -1.79 7.83 7.18
C SER A 54 -2.66 6.81 7.91
N ARG A 55 -3.75 7.26 8.52
CA ARG A 55 -4.69 6.37 9.22
C ARG A 55 -5.45 5.46 8.26
N ASP A 56 -5.82 5.98 7.11
CA ASP A 56 -6.52 5.20 6.09
C ASP A 56 -5.58 4.20 5.41
N PHE A 57 -4.33 4.59 5.13
CA PHE A 57 -3.32 3.64 4.70
C PHE A 57 -3.04 2.55 5.76
N ALA A 58 -3.11 2.90 7.05
CA ALA A 58 -3.00 1.90 8.12
C ALA A 58 -4.18 0.92 8.13
N ARG A 59 -5.41 1.35 7.79
CA ARG A 59 -6.56 0.44 7.61
C ARG A 59 -6.31 -0.58 6.51
N PHE A 60 -5.75 -0.13 5.38
CA PHE A 60 -5.37 -1.04 4.30
C PHE A 60 -4.29 -2.05 4.74
N GLY A 61 -3.25 -1.58 5.42
CA GLY A 61 -2.23 -2.46 5.99
C GLY A 61 -2.82 -3.47 6.99
N LEU A 62 -3.73 -3.01 7.85
CA LEU A 62 -4.40 -3.85 8.85
C LEU A 62 -5.27 -4.94 8.21
N LEU A 63 -5.93 -4.64 7.08
CA LEU A 63 -6.65 -5.64 6.30
C LEU A 63 -5.74 -6.80 5.89
N TYR A 64 -4.51 -6.50 5.45
CA TYR A 64 -3.51 -7.52 5.10
C TYR A 64 -2.94 -8.24 6.34
N ALA A 65 -2.70 -7.53 7.43
CA ALA A 65 -2.27 -8.15 8.70
C ALA A 65 -3.27 -9.20 9.18
N ARG A 66 -4.56 -8.99 8.93
CA ARG A 66 -5.69 -9.82 9.39
C ARG A 66 -6.27 -10.74 8.32
N ASP A 67 -5.46 -11.20 7.39
CA ASP A 67 -5.85 -12.15 6.35
C ASP A 67 -7.07 -11.72 5.53
N GLY A 68 -7.17 -10.41 5.25
CA GLY A 68 -8.25 -9.83 4.46
C GLY A 68 -9.59 -9.67 5.18
N LYS A 69 -9.60 -9.80 6.51
CA LYS A 69 -10.79 -9.62 7.35
C LYS A 69 -10.87 -8.20 7.90
N TRP A 70 -12.08 -7.69 7.97
CA TRP A 70 -12.36 -6.37 8.54
C TRP A 70 -13.54 -6.43 9.50
N GLN A 71 -13.44 -5.66 10.57
CA GLN A 71 -14.53 -5.46 11.52
C GLN A 71 -14.93 -3.99 11.49
N ASP A 72 -16.18 -3.73 11.15
CA ASP A 72 -16.71 -2.37 11.17
C ASP A 72 -17.19 -2.01 12.57
N GLY A 73 -16.46 -1.10 13.21
CA GLY A 73 -16.82 -0.40 14.43
C GLY A 73 -17.37 -1.30 15.55
N LEU A 74 -18.70 -1.20 15.76
CA LEU A 74 -19.40 -1.84 16.87
C LEU A 74 -19.93 -3.25 16.55
N ASN A 75 -19.77 -3.71 15.30
CA ASN A 75 -20.20 -5.05 14.93
C ASN A 75 -19.13 -6.08 15.36
N GLU A 76 -19.55 -7.10 16.08
CA GLU A 76 -18.67 -8.23 16.44
C GLU A 76 -18.31 -9.12 15.24
N ARG A 77 -18.94 -8.89 14.09
CA ARG A 77 -18.75 -9.69 12.89
C ARG A 77 -17.52 -9.24 12.13
N LEU A 78 -16.66 -10.20 11.82
CA LEU A 78 -15.55 -10.05 10.90
C LEU A 78 -16.01 -10.40 9.49
N ASP A 79 -16.01 -9.43 8.58
CA ASP A 79 -16.32 -9.65 7.18
C ASP A 79 -15.03 -9.92 6.37
N GLN A 80 -15.07 -10.91 5.48
CA GLN A 80 -13.98 -11.18 4.55
C GLN A 80 -14.07 -10.21 3.37
N ILE A 81 -13.22 -9.19 3.34
CA ILE A 81 -13.21 -8.16 2.28
C ILE A 81 -12.39 -8.63 1.09
N ILE A 82 -11.18 -9.15 1.34
CA ILE A 82 -10.36 -9.83 0.33
C ILE A 82 -10.07 -11.24 0.80
N SER A 83 -10.00 -12.21 -0.11
CA SER A 83 -9.78 -13.60 0.29
C SER A 83 -8.42 -13.80 0.96
N LYS A 84 -8.36 -14.65 1.99
CA LYS A 84 -7.08 -15.05 2.60
C LYS A 84 -6.12 -15.62 1.56
N THR A 85 -6.63 -16.40 0.61
CA THR A 85 -5.82 -16.96 -0.48
C THR A 85 -5.12 -15.85 -1.28
N TRP A 86 -5.83 -14.76 -1.59
CA TRP A 86 -5.23 -13.63 -2.28
C TRP A 86 -4.18 -12.92 -1.43
N VAL A 87 -4.45 -12.70 -0.13
CA VAL A 87 -3.46 -12.13 0.79
C VAL A 87 -2.20 -12.98 0.79
N ASP A 88 -2.32 -14.30 0.93
CA ASP A 88 -1.18 -15.21 0.96
C ASP A 88 -0.43 -15.23 -0.38
N GLU A 89 -1.14 -15.31 -1.51
CA GLU A 89 -0.53 -15.34 -2.85
C GLU A 89 0.16 -14.02 -3.21
N SER A 90 -0.45 -12.88 -2.87
CA SER A 90 0.11 -11.56 -3.22
C SER A 90 1.33 -11.18 -2.38
N THR A 91 1.44 -11.74 -1.17
CA THR A 91 2.52 -11.42 -0.22
C THR A 91 3.60 -12.50 -0.10
N LYS A 92 3.56 -13.53 -0.94
CA LYS A 92 4.67 -14.48 -1.05
C LYS A 92 5.65 -14.04 -2.14
N LEU A 93 6.88 -14.54 -2.07
CA LEU A 93 7.87 -14.30 -3.12
C LEU A 93 7.39 -14.86 -4.46
N ALA A 94 7.44 -14.05 -5.49
CA ALA A 94 7.20 -14.51 -6.85
C ALA A 94 8.39 -15.35 -7.34
N GLU A 95 8.13 -16.30 -8.23
CA GLU A 95 9.16 -17.17 -8.77
C GLU A 95 10.32 -16.38 -9.39
N GLY A 96 11.55 -16.69 -8.96
CA GLY A 96 12.77 -16.03 -9.43
C GLY A 96 13.04 -14.65 -8.84
N LEU A 97 12.26 -14.21 -7.83
CA LEU A 97 12.48 -12.95 -7.12
C LEU A 97 12.81 -13.21 -5.64
N ASP A 98 13.72 -12.42 -5.09
CA ASP A 98 14.21 -12.58 -3.72
C ASP A 98 13.47 -11.69 -2.70
N ASN A 99 12.72 -10.69 -3.17
CA ASN A 99 12.14 -9.66 -2.31
C ASN A 99 10.83 -9.06 -2.82
N TYR A 100 10.14 -9.70 -3.78
CA TYR A 100 8.92 -9.15 -4.36
C TYR A 100 7.85 -10.23 -4.62
N GLY A 101 6.60 -9.89 -4.36
CA GLY A 101 5.42 -10.68 -4.63
C GLY A 101 4.54 -10.03 -5.72
N LEU A 102 3.22 -10.07 -5.55
CA LEU A 102 2.28 -9.39 -6.44
C LEU A 102 2.00 -7.98 -5.90
N HIS A 103 2.78 -7.01 -6.34
CA HIS A 103 2.78 -5.61 -5.89
C HIS A 103 3.15 -5.38 -4.40
N TRP A 104 3.69 -6.40 -3.73
CA TRP A 104 4.23 -6.29 -2.37
C TRP A 104 5.72 -6.56 -2.35
N TRP A 105 6.47 -5.71 -1.66
CA TRP A 105 7.81 -6.03 -1.23
C TRP A 105 7.75 -7.03 -0.08
N VAL A 106 8.60 -8.05 -0.12
CA VAL A 106 8.60 -9.15 0.85
C VAL A 106 9.98 -9.26 1.48
N PHE A 107 10.03 -9.24 2.80
CA PHE A 107 11.28 -9.28 3.57
C PHE A 107 11.28 -10.49 4.51
N PRO A 108 11.61 -11.71 4.03
CA PRO A 108 11.49 -12.94 4.80
C PRO A 108 12.31 -12.94 6.10
N SER A 109 13.49 -12.31 6.09
CA SER A 109 14.39 -12.25 7.25
C SER A 109 13.84 -11.43 8.41
N SER A 110 13.02 -10.43 8.15
CA SER A 110 12.42 -9.57 9.16
C SER A 110 10.95 -9.86 9.43
N GLY A 111 10.29 -10.65 8.57
CA GLY A 111 8.85 -10.94 8.65
C GLY A 111 7.95 -9.80 8.17
N PHE A 112 8.51 -8.72 7.66
CA PHE A 112 7.73 -7.62 7.10
C PHE A 112 7.38 -7.85 5.63
N ILE A 113 6.23 -7.32 5.24
CA ILE A 113 5.87 -7.01 3.85
C ILE A 113 5.65 -5.51 3.75
N GLY A 114 5.84 -4.93 2.56
CA GLY A 114 5.70 -3.48 2.37
C GLY A 114 5.08 -3.10 1.03
N ALA A 115 4.14 -2.15 1.07
CA ALA A 115 3.76 -1.36 -0.09
C ALA A 115 4.60 -0.09 -0.06
N LEU A 116 5.70 -0.09 -0.82
CA LEU A 116 6.70 0.97 -0.76
C LEU A 116 6.53 1.91 -1.93
N GLY A 117 6.17 3.13 -1.61
CA GLY A 117 5.90 4.18 -2.58
C GLY A 117 7.05 5.16 -2.73
N LEU A 118 6.92 6.01 -3.74
CA LEU A 118 7.85 7.10 -4.00
C LEU A 118 7.94 8.02 -2.77
N HIS A 119 9.12 8.57 -2.51
CA HIS A 119 9.44 9.42 -1.34
C HIS A 119 9.30 8.71 0.00
N SER A 120 9.36 7.37 0.03
CA SER A 120 9.10 6.58 1.23
C SER A 120 7.71 6.87 1.83
N ASN A 121 6.70 6.93 0.97
CA ASN A 121 5.32 6.82 1.38
C ASN A 121 5.00 5.34 1.47
N ASP A 122 5.16 4.78 2.65
CA ASP A 122 5.27 3.33 2.84
C ASP A 122 4.20 2.83 3.79
N ILE A 123 3.67 1.64 3.50
CA ILE A 123 2.89 0.83 4.41
C ILE A 123 3.69 -0.44 4.71
N TRP A 124 4.05 -0.65 5.95
CA TRP A 124 4.74 -1.84 6.42
C TRP A 124 3.80 -2.68 7.26
N VAL A 125 3.79 -3.99 7.02
CA VAL A 125 2.92 -4.93 7.72
C VAL A 125 3.74 -6.10 8.25
N HIS A 126 3.54 -6.44 9.54
CA HIS A 126 4.11 -7.63 10.16
C HIS A 126 2.96 -8.47 10.74
N LYS A 127 2.54 -9.51 10.00
CA LYS A 127 1.33 -10.28 10.32
C LYS A 127 1.37 -10.93 11.71
N SER A 128 2.47 -11.55 12.08
CA SER A 128 2.55 -12.27 13.38
C SER A 128 2.58 -11.35 14.60
N LEU A 129 2.84 -10.06 14.41
CA LEU A 129 2.78 -9.04 15.46
C LEU A 129 1.49 -8.20 15.43
N ASP A 130 0.56 -8.47 14.50
CA ASP A 130 -0.61 -7.60 14.20
C ASP A 130 -0.19 -6.13 14.08
N LEU A 131 0.98 -5.88 13.48
CA LEU A 131 1.62 -4.57 13.42
C LEU A 131 1.52 -3.98 12.02
N VAL A 132 1.11 -2.72 11.97
CA VAL A 132 1.14 -1.89 10.77
C VAL A 132 1.85 -0.59 11.07
N ILE A 133 2.81 -0.23 10.22
CA ILE A 133 3.54 1.03 10.30
C ILE A 133 3.30 1.78 8.99
N VAL A 134 2.79 3.00 9.07
CA VAL A 134 2.65 3.88 7.91
C VAL A 134 3.61 5.05 8.05
N ARG A 135 4.35 5.30 6.99
CA ARG A 135 5.20 6.46 6.87
C ARG A 135 4.77 7.26 5.66
N ASN A 136 4.35 8.49 5.89
CA ASN A 136 4.16 9.48 4.83
C ASN A 136 5.28 10.51 4.94
N SER A 137 5.90 10.85 3.83
CA SER A 137 7.00 11.81 3.82
C SER A 137 6.97 12.66 2.58
N GLU A 138 7.49 13.86 2.74
CA GLU A 138 7.70 14.83 1.68
C GLU A 138 9.15 15.29 1.73
N TYR A 139 9.86 15.13 0.62
CA TYR A 139 11.29 15.48 0.53
C TYR A 139 11.53 16.79 -0.24
N THR A 140 10.55 17.66 -0.35
CA THR A 140 10.69 18.96 -1.03
C THR A 140 11.84 19.81 -0.47
N ARG A 141 12.17 19.62 0.81
CA ARG A 141 13.31 20.31 1.45
C ARG A 141 14.68 19.91 0.90
N TYR A 142 14.75 18.83 0.12
CA TYR A 142 16.00 18.30 -0.44
C TYR A 142 16.14 18.60 -1.95
N GLY A 143 15.48 19.64 -2.44
CA GLY A 143 15.65 20.16 -3.80
C GLY A 143 14.80 19.46 -4.86
N THR A 144 13.73 18.82 -4.47
CA THR A 144 12.79 18.24 -5.43
C THR A 144 11.55 19.10 -5.56
N GLU A 145 11.30 19.54 -6.77
CA GLU A 145 10.00 20.10 -7.09
C GLU A 145 8.91 19.03 -7.04
N SER A 146 7.74 19.44 -6.63
CA SER A 146 6.56 18.60 -6.48
C SER A 146 6.29 17.75 -7.74
N ILE A 147 6.06 16.47 -7.57
CA ILE A 147 5.62 15.54 -8.62
C ILE A 147 4.40 16.07 -9.37
N ARG A 148 3.57 16.87 -8.71
CA ARG A 148 2.37 17.50 -9.29
C ARG A 148 2.67 18.41 -10.47
N THR A 149 3.87 18.91 -10.63
CA THR A 149 4.24 19.85 -11.70
C THR A 149 4.84 19.16 -12.93
N GLY A 150 5.07 17.87 -12.90
CA GLY A 150 5.71 17.16 -14.00
C GLY A 150 7.17 17.54 -14.22
N ALA A 151 7.75 18.35 -13.34
CA ALA A 151 9.16 18.71 -13.38
C ALA A 151 10.01 17.54 -12.94
N ASN A 152 11.17 17.38 -13.57
CA ASN A 152 12.15 16.32 -13.39
C ASN A 152 12.18 15.74 -11.97
N ILE A 153 11.72 14.49 -11.85
CA ILE A 153 11.83 13.71 -10.63
C ILE A 153 13.31 13.33 -10.48
N GLN A 154 14.13 14.24 -10.00
CA GLN A 154 15.42 13.84 -9.45
C GLN A 154 15.12 13.11 -8.13
N SER A 155 15.65 11.92 -8.00
CA SER A 155 15.41 10.99 -6.91
C SER A 155 15.48 11.70 -5.58
N THR A 156 14.34 11.83 -4.93
CA THR A 156 14.24 12.27 -3.56
C THR A 156 14.62 11.09 -2.69
N LYS A 157 15.89 11.02 -2.33
CA LYS A 157 16.34 10.07 -1.32
C LYS A 157 15.92 10.56 0.05
N ALA A 158 15.51 9.63 0.90
CA ALA A 158 15.54 9.86 2.33
C ALA A 158 16.94 10.36 2.73
N PRO A 159 17.07 11.16 3.80
CA PRO A 159 18.39 11.51 4.34
C PRO A 159 19.26 10.26 4.45
N ASP A 160 20.56 10.37 4.15
CA ASP A 160 21.50 9.24 4.23
C ASP A 160 21.55 8.59 5.62
N SER A 161 21.13 9.35 6.65
CA SER A 161 20.97 8.86 8.02
C SER A 161 19.73 8.02 8.25
N TRP A 162 18.78 7.95 7.29
CA TRP A 162 17.56 7.17 7.47
C TRP A 162 17.76 5.71 7.09
N ASN A 163 17.49 4.82 8.04
CA ASN A 163 17.59 3.37 7.85
C ASN A 163 16.23 2.72 8.18
N ASN A 164 15.50 2.29 7.14
CA ASN A 164 14.22 1.62 7.29
C ASN A 164 14.33 0.34 8.12
N THR A 165 15.39 -0.46 7.91
CA THR A 165 15.56 -1.74 8.62
C THR A 165 15.73 -1.52 10.11
N GLU A 166 16.57 -0.58 10.51
CA GLU A 166 16.78 -0.23 11.92
C GLU A 166 15.49 0.29 12.56
N PHE A 167 14.79 1.20 11.90
CA PHE A 167 13.51 1.76 12.36
C PHE A 167 12.47 0.68 12.59
N LEU A 168 12.26 -0.21 11.63
CA LEU A 168 11.28 -1.29 11.71
C LEU A 168 11.64 -2.31 12.78
N THR A 169 12.93 -2.66 12.90
CA THR A 169 13.43 -3.61 13.91
C THR A 169 13.20 -3.08 15.31
N LEU A 170 13.55 -1.81 15.58
CA LEU A 170 13.34 -1.20 16.90
C LEU A 170 11.87 -1.24 17.33
N ILE A 171 10.95 -0.95 16.40
CA ILE A 171 9.51 -1.02 16.71
C ILE A 171 9.06 -2.45 16.96
N ALA A 172 9.45 -3.39 16.07
CA ALA A 172 9.04 -4.78 16.19
C ALA A 172 9.56 -5.42 17.48
N ASP A 173 10.78 -5.10 17.91
CA ASP A 173 11.37 -5.63 19.12
C ASP A 173 10.72 -5.06 20.38
N SER A 174 10.30 -3.79 20.37
CA SER A 174 9.59 -3.16 21.49
C SER A 174 8.21 -3.77 21.77
N ILE A 175 7.63 -4.51 20.83
CA ILE A 175 6.32 -5.15 20.97
C ILE A 175 6.45 -6.58 21.51
N LYS A 176 7.63 -7.19 21.36
CA LYS A 176 7.90 -8.58 21.80
C LYS A 176 8.19 -8.69 23.30
N GLU A 177 8.47 -7.56 23.96
CA GLU A 177 8.67 -7.47 25.41
C GLU A 177 7.34 -7.35 26.16
#